data_e99ef509c4a2128f4cf4c48abe0138ac
#
_entry.id   e99ef509c4a2128f4cf4c48abe0138ac
#
_cell.length_a   1.000
_cell.length_b   1.000
_cell.length_c   1.000
_cell.angle_alpha   90.00
_cell.angle_beta   90.00
_cell.angle_gamma   90.00
#
_symmetry.space_group_name_H-M   'P 1'
#
loop_
_entity.id
_entity.type
_entity.pdbx_description
1 polymer ?
#
loop_
_entity_poly.entity_id
_entity_poly.type
_entity_poly.pdbx_seq_one_letter_code
_entity_poly.pdbx_strand_id
1 'polypeptide(L)'
;MEFVVFAGVLLLLFIFMIVQELIQTKNQEKLFKKYLRENYGKEPPKEYSLERFARLGSYLERHKEEKQLDDITWNDLGMDEVFRRIDRTYSAAGEEYLYYTLRNISCGREALEHLEEVVNWLQEQENIKVRIQLLMKRLGHLGKYSLYDYLDNLDYLGERSNRKI
;
A
#
# COMPACT_ATOMS: atom_id res chain seq x y z
N MET A 1 17.42 47.89 1.82
CA MET A 1 16.36 47.58 2.79
C MET A 1 15.25 46.70 2.18
N GLU A 2 14.79 46.97 0.98
CA GLU A 2 13.70 46.20 0.33
C GLU A 2 14.01 44.72 0.14
N PHE A 3 15.24 44.38 -0.22
CA PHE A 3 15.67 42.99 -0.42
C PHE A 3 15.61 42.15 0.88
N VAL A 4 15.95 42.77 2.02
CA VAL A 4 15.91 42.10 3.34
C VAL A 4 14.45 41.87 3.77
N VAL A 5 13.56 42.84 3.51
CA VAL A 5 12.13 42.69 3.77
C VAL A 5 11.51 41.60 2.90
N PHE A 6 11.86 41.57 1.62
CA PHE A 6 11.38 40.54 0.68
C PHE A 6 11.85 39.13 1.10
N ALA A 7 13.14 39.00 1.45
CA ALA A 7 13.67 37.72 1.94
C ALA A 7 12.97 37.27 3.24
N GLY A 8 12.68 38.22 4.16
CA GLY A 8 11.95 37.93 5.38
C GLY A 8 10.52 37.43 5.13
N VAL A 9 9.81 38.03 4.17
CA VAL A 9 8.46 37.59 3.78
C VAL A 9 8.49 36.18 3.17
N LEU A 10 9.44 35.89 2.30
CA LEU A 10 9.60 34.55 1.73
C LEU A 10 9.89 33.49 2.80
N LEU A 11 10.74 33.81 3.77
CA LEU A 11 11.04 32.92 4.89
C LEU A 11 9.78 32.63 5.72
N LEU A 12 8.98 33.66 6.03
CA LEU A 12 7.72 33.50 6.75
C LEU A 12 6.71 32.64 6.00
N LEU A 13 6.58 32.82 4.69
CA LEU A 13 5.71 32.00 3.85
C LEU A 13 6.18 30.53 3.82
N PHE A 14 7.49 30.31 3.77
CA PHE A 14 8.05 28.96 3.79
C PHE A 14 7.79 28.25 5.14
N ILE A 15 8.00 28.96 6.27
CA ILE A 15 7.69 28.45 7.60
C ILE A 15 6.19 28.17 7.72
N PHE A 16 5.34 29.05 7.22
CA PHE A 16 3.88 28.86 7.22
C PHE A 16 3.49 27.61 6.45
N MET A 17 4.06 27.36 5.26
CA MET A 17 3.82 26.14 4.49
C MET A 17 4.21 24.87 5.28
N ILE A 18 5.38 24.86 5.92
CA ILE A 18 5.83 23.72 6.72
C ILE A 18 4.86 23.47 7.90
N VAL A 19 4.46 24.51 8.60
CA VAL A 19 3.51 24.39 9.72
C VAL A 19 2.17 23.86 9.27
N GLN A 20 1.65 24.33 8.14
CA GLN A 20 0.40 23.83 7.54
C GLN A 20 0.50 22.35 7.18
N GLU A 21 1.60 21.92 6.60
CA GLU A 21 1.82 20.52 6.24
C GLU A 21 1.89 19.61 7.48
N LEU A 22 2.56 20.05 8.54
CA LEU A 22 2.62 19.33 9.82
C LEU A 22 1.23 19.19 10.47
N ILE A 23 0.44 20.26 10.44
CA ILE A 23 -0.93 20.24 10.99
C ILE A 23 -1.82 19.30 10.18
N GLN A 24 -1.75 19.37 8.83
CA GLN A 24 -2.51 18.48 7.95
C GLN A 24 -2.15 17.00 8.17
N THR A 25 -0.85 16.70 8.30
CA THR A 25 -0.38 15.34 8.55
C THR A 25 -0.95 14.78 9.86
N LYS A 26 -0.89 15.55 10.95
CA LYS A 26 -1.46 15.15 12.25
C LYS A 26 -2.98 14.96 12.18
N ASN A 27 -3.68 15.83 11.47
CA ASN A 27 -5.12 15.71 11.28
C ASN A 27 -5.49 14.47 10.47
N GLN A 28 -4.75 14.15 9.41
CA GLN A 28 -4.94 12.93 8.63
C GLN A 28 -4.73 11.67 9.47
N GLU A 29 -3.69 11.65 10.31
CA GLU A 29 -3.47 10.52 11.24
C GLU A 29 -4.64 10.34 12.20
N LYS A 30 -5.13 11.43 12.78
CA LYS A 30 -6.26 11.38 13.70
C LYS A 30 -7.54 10.88 13.04
N LEU A 31 -7.84 11.41 11.84
CA LEU A 31 -9.00 10.98 11.06
C LEU A 31 -8.89 9.52 10.63
N PHE A 32 -7.69 9.09 10.25
CA PHE A 32 -7.47 7.71 9.86
C PHE A 32 -7.58 6.73 11.04
N LYS A 33 -7.07 7.09 12.22
CA LYS A 33 -7.28 6.29 13.45
C LYS A 33 -8.77 6.15 13.76
N LYS A 34 -9.53 7.22 13.63
CA LYS A 34 -10.98 7.19 13.82
C LYS A 34 -11.64 6.26 12.80
N TYR A 35 -11.29 6.40 11.52
CA TYR A 35 -11.77 5.54 10.45
C TYR A 35 -11.48 4.05 10.70
N LEU A 36 -10.28 3.70 11.14
CA LEU A 36 -9.90 2.32 11.46
C LEU A 36 -10.76 1.73 12.58
N ARG A 37 -11.04 2.49 13.62
CA ARG A 37 -11.87 2.04 14.74
C ARG A 37 -13.33 1.85 14.32
N GLU A 38 -13.89 2.77 13.56
CA GLU A 38 -15.29 2.76 13.12
C GLU A 38 -15.59 1.65 12.09
N ASN A 39 -14.56 1.25 11.31
CA ASN A 39 -14.69 0.25 10.25
C ASN A 39 -14.05 -1.10 10.61
N TYR A 40 -13.63 -1.28 11.85
CA TYR A 40 -13.11 -2.57 12.29
C TYR A 40 -14.22 -3.65 12.22
N GLY A 41 -13.88 -4.79 11.61
CA GLY A 41 -14.83 -5.92 11.44
C GLY A 41 -15.88 -5.75 10.33
N LYS A 42 -16.01 -4.56 9.70
CA LYS A 42 -16.94 -4.36 8.57
C LYS A 42 -16.30 -4.83 7.26
N GLU A 43 -17.14 -5.16 6.28
CA GLU A 43 -16.63 -5.47 4.94
C GLU A 43 -15.86 -4.29 4.33
N PRO A 44 -14.73 -4.53 3.65
CA PRO A 44 -14.00 -3.47 3.00
C PRO A 44 -14.86 -2.84 1.89
N PRO A 45 -14.98 -1.50 1.84
CA PRO A 45 -15.73 -0.81 0.79
C PRO A 45 -14.87 -0.71 -0.48
N LYS A 46 -14.53 -1.85 -1.08
CA LYS A 46 -13.70 -1.91 -2.27
C LYS A 46 -14.48 -2.53 -3.42
N GLU A 47 -14.46 -1.84 -4.56
CA GLU A 47 -14.96 -2.39 -5.82
C GLU A 47 -13.82 -3.04 -6.60
N TYR A 48 -14.10 -4.20 -7.17
CA TYR A 48 -13.15 -4.97 -7.95
C TYR A 48 -13.61 -5.05 -9.40
N SER A 49 -12.95 -4.29 -10.27
CA SER A 49 -13.12 -4.44 -11.71
C SER A 49 -12.28 -5.61 -12.25
N LEU A 50 -12.62 -6.11 -13.43
CA LEU A 50 -11.82 -7.14 -14.11
C LEU A 50 -10.36 -6.69 -14.32
N GLU A 51 -10.15 -5.40 -14.65
CA GLU A 51 -8.81 -4.82 -14.81
C GLU A 51 -7.99 -4.86 -13.51
N ARG A 52 -8.66 -4.66 -12.37
CA ARG A 52 -8.02 -4.74 -11.06
C ARG A 52 -7.57 -6.15 -10.74
N PHE A 53 -8.40 -7.16 -11.02
CA PHE A 53 -8.02 -8.56 -10.84
C PHE A 53 -6.86 -8.98 -11.76
N ALA A 54 -6.86 -8.55 -13.01
CA ALA A 54 -5.75 -8.82 -13.93
C ALA A 54 -4.41 -8.30 -13.40
N ARG A 55 -4.41 -7.12 -12.74
CA ARG A 55 -3.22 -6.56 -12.11
C ARG A 55 -2.70 -7.41 -10.95
N LEU A 56 -3.58 -8.00 -10.14
CA LEU A 56 -3.19 -8.76 -8.95
C LEU A 56 -2.27 -9.95 -9.28
N GLY A 57 -2.36 -10.48 -10.48
CA GLY A 57 -1.51 -11.58 -10.95
C GLY A 57 -0.05 -11.19 -11.19
N SER A 58 0.28 -9.91 -11.33
CA SER A 58 1.63 -9.48 -11.73
C SER A 58 2.72 -9.90 -10.75
N TYR A 59 2.47 -9.77 -9.44
CA TYR A 59 3.41 -10.24 -8.42
C TYR A 59 3.52 -11.78 -8.44
N LEU A 60 2.39 -12.48 -8.53
CA LEU A 60 2.33 -13.94 -8.58
C LEU A 60 3.13 -14.50 -9.76
N GLU A 61 2.98 -13.92 -10.95
CA GLU A 61 3.68 -14.34 -12.17
C GLU A 61 5.21 -14.23 -12.04
N ARG A 62 5.69 -13.23 -11.31
CA ARG A 62 7.13 -13.01 -11.09
C ARG A 62 7.73 -13.89 -9.98
N HIS A 63 6.88 -14.41 -9.10
CA HIS A 63 7.27 -15.22 -7.94
C HIS A 63 6.56 -16.58 -7.97
N LYS A 64 6.59 -17.22 -9.16
CA LYS A 64 6.00 -18.56 -9.30
C LYS A 64 6.74 -19.57 -8.45
N GLU A 65 5.97 -20.35 -7.69
CA GLU A 65 6.45 -21.47 -6.89
C GLU A 65 5.73 -22.76 -7.33
N GLU A 66 6.35 -23.93 -7.06
CA GLU A 66 5.80 -25.23 -7.45
C GLU A 66 4.47 -25.56 -6.77
N LYS A 67 4.24 -25.01 -5.58
CA LYS A 67 3.07 -25.34 -4.74
C LYS A 67 2.12 -24.15 -4.62
N GLN A 68 1.69 -23.63 -5.73
CA GLN A 68 0.67 -22.58 -5.78
C GLN A 68 -0.67 -23.14 -6.27
N LEU A 69 -1.77 -22.55 -5.78
CA LEU A 69 -3.11 -22.82 -6.30
C LEU A 69 -3.19 -22.39 -7.76
N ASP A 70 -3.55 -23.32 -8.62
CA ASP A 70 -3.85 -23.03 -10.00
C ASP A 70 -5.19 -22.29 -10.16
N ASP A 71 -5.48 -21.80 -11.36
CA ASP A 71 -6.70 -21.02 -11.60
C ASP A 71 -7.97 -21.87 -11.50
N ILE A 72 -7.90 -23.15 -11.81
CA ILE A 72 -9.05 -24.06 -11.72
C ILE A 72 -9.40 -24.23 -10.24
N THR A 73 -8.44 -24.63 -9.42
CA THR A 73 -8.63 -24.80 -7.97
C THR A 73 -9.06 -23.51 -7.30
N TRP A 74 -8.47 -22.37 -7.69
CA TRP A 74 -8.85 -21.05 -7.18
C TRP A 74 -10.32 -20.72 -7.44
N ASN A 75 -10.79 -20.98 -8.67
CA ASN A 75 -12.17 -20.74 -9.06
C ASN A 75 -13.13 -21.72 -8.38
N ASP A 76 -12.79 -23.00 -8.31
CA ASP A 76 -13.61 -24.03 -7.66
C ASP A 76 -13.83 -23.75 -6.17
N LEU A 77 -12.83 -23.18 -5.51
CA LEU A 77 -12.92 -22.76 -4.11
C LEU A 77 -13.60 -21.39 -3.91
N GLY A 78 -13.95 -20.68 -4.97
CA GLY A 78 -14.55 -19.35 -4.89
C GLY A 78 -13.63 -18.31 -4.23
N MET A 79 -12.32 -18.44 -4.42
CA MET A 79 -11.31 -17.63 -3.73
C MET A 79 -11.36 -16.15 -4.07
N ASP A 80 -11.91 -15.75 -5.19
CA ASP A 80 -12.17 -14.34 -5.50
C ASP A 80 -13.07 -13.67 -4.46
N GLU A 81 -14.11 -14.37 -4.03
CA GLU A 81 -15.01 -13.85 -3.00
C GLU A 81 -14.33 -13.80 -1.64
N VAL A 82 -13.55 -14.82 -1.30
CA VAL A 82 -12.73 -14.82 -0.08
C VAL A 82 -11.77 -13.64 -0.09
N PHE A 83 -11.04 -13.43 -1.20
CA PHE A 83 -10.12 -12.30 -1.35
C PHE A 83 -10.83 -10.96 -1.12
N ARG A 84 -11.98 -10.72 -1.77
CA ARG A 84 -12.77 -9.49 -1.62
C ARG A 84 -13.15 -9.22 -0.17
N ARG A 85 -13.51 -10.23 0.58
CA ARG A 85 -13.92 -10.11 1.99
C ARG A 85 -12.78 -9.78 2.93
N ILE A 86 -11.60 -10.33 2.69
CA ILE A 86 -10.45 -10.15 3.58
C ILE A 86 -9.52 -9.01 3.18
N ASP A 87 -9.59 -8.52 1.93
CA ASP A 87 -8.70 -7.46 1.46
C ASP A 87 -8.96 -6.13 2.17
N ARG A 88 -8.10 -5.84 3.15
CA ARG A 88 -8.05 -4.58 3.87
C ARG A 88 -6.76 -3.81 3.59
N THR A 89 -6.08 -4.15 2.53
CA THR A 89 -4.85 -3.48 2.13
C THR A 89 -5.12 -2.04 1.70
N TYR A 90 -4.13 -1.17 1.87
CA TYR A 90 -4.22 0.25 1.54
C TYR A 90 -3.36 0.64 0.34
N SER A 91 -2.69 -0.33 -0.29
CA SER A 91 -1.82 -0.10 -1.44
C SER A 91 -1.92 -1.21 -2.47
N ALA A 92 -1.58 -0.89 -3.72
CA ALA A 92 -1.51 -1.88 -4.80
C ALA A 92 -0.54 -3.02 -4.47
N ALA A 93 0.65 -2.70 -3.96
CA ALA A 93 1.63 -3.70 -3.55
C ALA A 93 1.09 -4.63 -2.44
N GLY A 94 0.33 -4.08 -1.48
CA GLY A 94 -0.32 -4.89 -0.44
C GLY A 94 -1.39 -5.82 -1.00
N GLU A 95 -2.17 -5.38 -1.98
CA GLU A 95 -3.16 -6.22 -2.66
C GLU A 95 -2.51 -7.38 -3.42
N GLU A 96 -1.51 -7.08 -4.23
CA GLU A 96 -0.79 -8.08 -5.01
C GLU A 96 -0.10 -9.12 -4.09
N TYR A 97 0.48 -8.66 -2.98
CA TYR A 97 1.10 -9.56 -2.01
C TYR A 97 0.07 -10.41 -1.26
N LEU A 98 -1.09 -9.85 -0.89
CA LEU A 98 -2.18 -10.63 -0.30
C LEU A 98 -2.69 -11.71 -1.26
N TYR A 99 -2.89 -11.35 -2.52
CA TYR A 99 -3.29 -12.30 -3.57
C TYR A 99 -2.28 -13.44 -3.72
N TYR A 100 -1.00 -13.10 -3.79
CA TYR A 100 0.09 -14.07 -3.82
C TYR A 100 0.08 -15.00 -2.60
N THR A 101 -0.08 -14.43 -1.40
CA THR A 101 -0.09 -15.20 -0.15
C THR A 101 -1.23 -16.21 -0.10
N LEU A 102 -2.41 -15.84 -0.60
CA LEU A 102 -3.56 -16.75 -0.67
C LEU A 102 -3.40 -17.85 -1.73
N ARG A 103 -2.62 -17.58 -2.76
CA ARG A 103 -2.26 -18.58 -3.78
C ARG A 103 -1.18 -19.55 -3.30
N ASN A 104 -0.37 -19.15 -2.34
CA ASN A 104 0.75 -19.96 -1.86
C ASN A 104 0.31 -20.87 -0.71
N ILE A 105 0.22 -22.18 -0.99
CA ILE A 105 -0.16 -23.21 -0.01
C ILE A 105 1.04 -23.81 0.74
N SER A 106 2.26 -23.35 0.45
CA SER A 106 3.51 -23.87 1.04
C SER A 106 3.81 -23.26 2.41
N CYS A 107 2.83 -22.72 3.11
CA CYS A 107 3.03 -22.21 4.46
C CYS A 107 3.39 -23.33 5.43
N GLY A 108 4.69 -23.54 5.65
CA GLY A 108 5.17 -24.40 6.72
C GLY A 108 4.76 -23.85 8.08
N ARG A 109 4.81 -24.72 9.11
CA ARG A 109 4.47 -24.34 10.48
C ARG A 109 5.28 -23.13 10.97
N GLU A 110 6.56 -23.10 10.66
CA GLU A 110 7.48 -22.00 11.03
C GLU A 110 7.03 -20.64 10.46
N ALA A 111 6.57 -20.62 9.19
CA ALA A 111 6.06 -19.40 8.57
C ALA A 111 4.78 -18.90 9.24
N LEU A 112 3.91 -19.80 9.67
CA LEU A 112 2.69 -19.45 10.39
C LEU A 112 3.00 -18.94 11.80
N GLU A 113 3.92 -19.56 12.51
CA GLU A 113 4.37 -19.12 13.84
C GLU A 113 4.98 -17.71 13.75
N HIS A 114 5.84 -17.47 12.76
CA HIS A 114 6.40 -16.12 12.53
C HIS A 114 5.31 -15.08 12.18
N LEU A 115 4.33 -15.46 11.36
CA LEU A 115 3.21 -14.56 11.04
C LEU A 115 2.42 -14.21 12.32
N GLU A 116 2.15 -15.18 13.18
CA GLU A 116 1.47 -14.97 14.45
C GLU A 116 2.25 -14.02 15.38
N GLU A 117 3.57 -14.20 15.48
CA GLU A 117 4.44 -13.28 16.22
C GLU A 117 4.35 -11.84 15.72
N VAL A 118 4.40 -11.63 14.40
CA VAL A 118 4.27 -10.30 13.78
C VAL A 118 2.90 -9.70 14.06
N VAL A 119 1.82 -10.50 13.94
CA VAL A 119 0.45 -10.05 14.23
C VAL A 119 0.32 -9.62 15.69
N ASN A 120 0.80 -10.42 16.64
CA ASN A 120 0.76 -10.12 18.06
C ASN A 120 1.56 -8.84 18.37
N TRP A 121 2.76 -8.74 17.84
CA TRP A 121 3.57 -7.52 17.99
C TRP A 121 2.87 -6.27 17.46
N LEU A 122 2.28 -6.34 16.27
CA LEU A 122 1.52 -5.22 15.69
C LEU A 122 0.25 -4.87 16.48
N GLN A 123 -0.36 -5.83 17.16
CA GLN A 123 -1.50 -5.56 18.04
C GLN A 123 -1.09 -4.75 19.27
N GLU A 124 0.05 -5.05 19.84
CA GLU A 124 0.60 -4.30 20.98
C GLU A 124 1.09 -2.90 20.58
N GLN A 125 1.57 -2.75 19.35
CA GLN A 125 2.18 -1.52 18.82
C GLN A 125 1.20 -0.70 17.95
N GLU A 126 0.04 -0.30 18.50
CA GLU A 126 -1.02 0.41 17.75
C GLU A 126 -0.49 1.63 16.96
N ASN A 127 0.41 2.42 17.56
CA ASN A 127 0.94 3.61 16.91
C ASN A 127 1.80 3.28 15.68
N ILE A 128 2.62 2.24 15.78
CA ILE A 128 3.47 1.78 14.68
C ILE A 128 2.58 1.21 13.56
N LYS A 129 1.63 0.36 13.91
CA LYS A 129 0.65 -0.20 12.99
C LYS A 129 -0.07 0.89 12.19
N VAL A 130 -0.60 1.90 12.85
CA VAL A 130 -1.30 3.01 12.19
C VAL A 130 -0.37 3.80 11.27
N ARG A 131 0.88 4.04 11.68
CA ARG A 131 1.86 4.73 10.81
C ARG A 131 2.19 3.93 9.57
N ILE A 132 2.38 2.61 9.68
CA ILE A 132 2.60 1.73 8.54
C ILE A 132 1.39 1.78 7.60
N GLN A 133 0.17 1.64 8.13
CA GLN A 133 -1.05 1.71 7.34
C GLN A 133 -1.22 3.06 6.64
N LEU A 134 -0.86 4.17 7.28
CA LEU A 134 -0.85 5.50 6.66
C LEU A 134 0.17 5.61 5.52
N LEU A 135 1.37 5.04 5.69
CA LEU A 135 2.36 5.00 4.63
C LEU A 135 1.87 4.19 3.43
N MET A 136 1.28 3.02 3.68
CA MET A 136 0.66 2.21 2.62
C MET A 136 -0.48 2.96 1.92
N LYS A 137 -1.32 3.67 2.68
CA LYS A 137 -2.37 4.52 2.12
C LYS A 137 -1.83 5.67 1.26
N ARG A 138 -0.70 6.26 1.63
CA ARG A 138 -0.02 7.30 0.82
C ARG A 138 0.57 6.72 -0.46
N LEU A 139 1.13 5.51 -0.41
CA LEU A 139 1.55 4.77 -1.58
C LEU A 139 0.35 4.50 -2.51
N GLY A 140 -0.80 4.15 -1.92
CA GLY A 140 -2.09 4.05 -2.60
C GLY A 140 -2.16 2.96 -3.67
N HIS A 141 -3.17 3.12 -4.53
CA HIS A 141 -3.39 2.23 -5.67
C HIS A 141 -2.95 2.94 -6.95
N LEU A 142 -2.05 2.34 -7.69
CA LEU A 142 -1.46 2.88 -8.92
C LEU A 142 -2.35 2.73 -10.17
N GLY A 143 -3.68 2.84 -10.00
CA GLY A 143 -4.64 2.70 -11.10
C GLY A 143 -4.72 1.26 -11.62
N LYS A 144 -4.67 1.09 -12.96
CA LYS A 144 -4.79 -0.20 -13.64
C LYS A 144 -3.49 -1.00 -13.76
N TYR A 145 -2.35 -0.38 -13.48
CA TYR A 145 -1.03 -1.01 -13.61
C TYR A 145 -0.52 -1.54 -12.28
N SER A 146 0.24 -2.64 -12.32
CA SER A 146 0.99 -3.15 -11.19
C SER A 146 2.14 -2.20 -10.82
N LEU A 147 2.62 -2.28 -9.58
CA LEU A 147 3.85 -1.61 -9.18
C LEU A 147 5.03 -2.04 -10.07
N TYR A 148 5.07 -3.31 -10.46
CA TYR A 148 6.12 -3.86 -11.31
C TYR A 148 6.10 -3.31 -12.72
N ASP A 149 4.94 -2.99 -13.28
CA ASP A 149 4.84 -2.34 -14.60
C ASP A 149 5.54 -0.98 -14.58
N TYR A 150 5.47 -0.26 -13.46
CA TYR A 150 6.19 1.00 -13.30
C TYR A 150 7.68 0.79 -13.10
N LEU A 151 8.09 -0.20 -12.29
CA LEU A 151 9.50 -0.49 -12.04
C LEU A 151 10.22 -0.94 -13.32
N ASP A 152 9.60 -1.81 -14.12
CA ASP A 152 10.16 -2.25 -15.40
C ASP A 152 10.34 -1.09 -16.39
N ASN A 153 9.40 -0.14 -16.37
CA ASN A 153 9.51 1.05 -17.21
C ASN A 153 10.57 2.05 -16.71
N LEU A 154 10.97 2.01 -15.44
CA LEU A 154 12.05 2.88 -14.95
C LEU A 154 13.39 2.58 -15.61
N ASP A 155 13.66 1.32 -15.94
CA ASP A 155 14.88 0.90 -16.63
C ASP A 155 14.97 1.45 -18.06
N TYR A 156 13.83 1.77 -18.68
CA TYR A 156 13.76 2.43 -20.01
C TYR A 156 13.86 3.95 -19.93
N LEU A 157 13.68 4.54 -18.75
CA LEU A 157 13.91 5.95 -18.53
C LEU A 157 15.44 6.16 -18.39
N GLY A 158 16.15 6.29 -19.51
CA GLY A 158 17.59 6.56 -19.50
C GLY A 158 17.99 7.70 -18.54
N GLU A 159 19.27 7.80 -18.20
CA GLU A 159 19.81 8.80 -17.28
C GLU A 159 19.25 10.20 -17.58
N ARG A 160 18.62 10.79 -16.59
CA ARG A 160 18.04 12.14 -16.71
C ARG A 160 19.14 13.13 -17.08
N SER A 161 19.18 13.53 -18.34
CA SER A 161 20.11 14.56 -18.80
C SER A 161 19.92 15.83 -17.97
N ASN A 162 20.93 16.20 -17.19
CA ASN A 162 21.01 17.47 -16.46
C ASN A 162 21.28 18.67 -17.40
N ARG A 163 20.86 18.62 -18.66
CA ARG A 163 20.88 19.79 -19.53
C ARG A 163 19.90 20.82 -18.96
N LYS A 164 20.48 21.80 -18.28
CA LYS A 164 19.79 23.07 -18.00
C LYS A 164 19.43 23.68 -19.35
N ILE A 165 18.13 23.88 -19.58
CA ILE A 165 17.60 24.77 -20.60
C ILE A 165 17.74 26.18 -20.07
#